data_6b314563bd5d9c5e22ccee6751013026
#
_entry.id   6b314563bd5d9c5e22ccee6751013026
#
_cell.length_a   1.000
_cell.length_b   1.000
_cell.length_c   1.000
_cell.angle_alpha   90.00
_cell.angle_beta   90.00
_cell.angle_gamma   90.00
#
_symmetry.space_group_name_H-M   'P 1'
#
loop_
_entity.id
_entity.type
_entity.pdbx_description
1 polymer ?
#
loop_
_entity_poly.entity_id
_entity_poly.type
_entity_poly.pdbx_seq_one_letter_code
_entity_poly.pdbx_strand_id
1 'polypeptide(L)'
;VLETGTAAVRQRRYVDRSALFGPLCAVYGVAGVVITAGLQELRGNWLFLFLGSAIYATVVEWIAGHLLERITHTRWWDYSGRRWNLDGYICVSASVLWGVLGLAAIQWGNPLLVWLYGLLPGLVGKVLVWVLLGLLVIDALGSALALSGTVHKLPPVEAVGNRLEALAVRMGHWIVGRAERRIVSAHPEAQFVRAGKKEKSTVFAQGCSFYKIVLLFFIGAFLGDITETVFCRVTAGVWMSRSSVVWGPFSIVWGLAMALATLLLYKYKDRSDRFLFLAGTFLGGAYEYLCSVFTEVVFGTVFWDYSAIPFNLGGRINLLYCFFWGFAAVVWFRVVYPRISAWIEKIPMVAGKVLSWALIVFMVCNMAVSCLALARYNTRAAGQGAGSAWEAYMDEHYGDAKMERIYPNAIQTD
;
A
#
# COMPACT_ATOMS: atom_id res chain seq x y z
N VAL A 1 10.88 15.88 -12.78
CA VAL A 1 11.89 16.43 -13.71
C VAL A 1 11.56 16.06 -15.15
N LEU A 2 11.37 14.76 -15.49
CA LEU A 2 11.11 14.34 -16.87
C LEU A 2 9.81 14.93 -17.44
N GLU A 3 8.69 14.86 -16.70
CA GLU A 3 7.41 15.42 -17.14
C GLU A 3 7.42 16.93 -17.22
N THR A 4 8.00 17.60 -16.23
CA THR A 4 8.18 19.06 -16.24
C THR A 4 9.09 19.48 -17.36
N GLY A 5 10.20 18.74 -17.61
CA GLY A 5 11.12 18.99 -18.71
C GLY A 5 10.48 18.81 -20.09
N THR A 6 9.77 17.70 -20.30
CA THR A 6 9.06 17.45 -21.58
C THR A 6 7.93 18.46 -21.82
N ALA A 7 7.20 18.84 -20.76
CA ALA A 7 6.18 19.88 -20.84
C ALA A 7 6.79 21.25 -21.13
N ALA A 8 7.90 21.60 -20.47
CA ALA A 8 8.61 22.86 -20.69
C ALA A 8 9.14 23.00 -22.14
N VAL A 9 9.72 21.92 -22.68
CA VAL A 9 10.16 21.86 -24.08
C VAL A 9 8.99 21.99 -25.05
N ARG A 10 7.89 21.28 -24.79
CA ARG A 10 6.72 21.25 -25.69
C ARG A 10 5.91 22.53 -25.67
N GLN A 11 5.78 23.17 -24.49
CA GLN A 11 4.96 24.37 -24.29
C GLN A 11 5.80 25.67 -24.25
N ARG A 12 7.13 25.57 -24.37
CA ARG A 12 8.09 26.68 -24.27
C ARG A 12 7.92 27.55 -23.02
N ARG A 13 7.37 27.00 -21.95
CA ARG A 13 7.25 27.64 -20.63
C ARG A 13 7.36 26.61 -19.52
N TYR A 14 7.89 27.06 -18.38
CA TYR A 14 7.93 26.21 -17.20
C TYR A 14 6.50 25.94 -16.68
N VAL A 15 6.09 24.68 -16.64
CA VAL A 15 4.82 24.25 -16.07
C VAL A 15 5.14 23.20 -15.01
N ASP A 16 4.95 23.57 -13.75
CA ASP A 16 5.06 22.60 -12.65
C ASP A 16 3.79 21.72 -12.63
N ARG A 17 3.96 20.42 -12.87
CA ARG A 17 2.88 19.43 -12.85
C ARG A 17 2.87 18.61 -11.56
N SER A 18 3.67 19.00 -10.57
CA SER A 18 3.82 18.25 -9.32
C SER A 18 2.76 18.64 -8.28
N ALA A 19 2.24 17.68 -7.55
CA ALA A 19 1.46 17.91 -6.34
C ALA A 19 2.34 18.30 -5.14
N LEU A 20 3.64 17.97 -5.18
CA LEU A 20 4.64 18.28 -4.16
C LEU A 20 5.49 19.49 -4.57
N PHE A 21 6.19 20.07 -3.60
CA PHE A 21 7.05 21.24 -3.83
C PHE A 21 8.21 20.92 -4.77
N GLY A 22 8.41 21.80 -5.77
CA GLY A 22 9.48 21.65 -6.75
C GLY A 22 9.23 20.52 -7.76
N PRO A 23 10.29 19.97 -8.39
CA PRO A 23 10.18 18.97 -9.43
C PRO A 23 9.92 17.56 -8.89
N LEU A 24 9.41 17.42 -7.65
CA LEU A 24 9.15 16.14 -7.01
C LEU A 24 7.79 15.62 -7.43
N CYS A 25 7.76 14.45 -8.04
CA CYS A 25 6.53 13.73 -8.36
C CYS A 25 6.33 12.59 -7.37
N ALA A 26 5.22 12.63 -6.63
CA ALA A 26 4.91 11.60 -5.61
C ALA A 26 4.85 10.20 -6.19
N VAL A 27 4.26 10.03 -7.39
CA VAL A 27 4.14 8.73 -8.05
C VAL A 27 5.52 8.14 -8.38
N TYR A 28 6.43 8.97 -8.94
CA TYR A 28 7.80 8.55 -9.23
C TYR A 28 8.60 8.25 -7.95
N GLY A 29 8.38 9.05 -6.89
CA GLY A 29 9.01 8.81 -5.59
C GLY A 29 8.58 7.48 -4.97
N VAL A 30 7.29 7.23 -4.89
CA VAL A 30 6.74 5.97 -4.35
C VAL A 30 7.19 4.79 -5.22
N ALA A 31 7.09 4.88 -6.55
CA ALA A 31 7.56 3.83 -7.45
C ALA A 31 9.06 3.56 -7.25
N GLY A 32 9.89 4.60 -7.14
CA GLY A 32 11.33 4.48 -6.89
C GLY A 32 11.65 3.77 -5.57
N VAL A 33 10.95 4.10 -4.48
CA VAL A 33 11.09 3.43 -3.19
C VAL A 33 10.68 1.97 -3.28
N VAL A 34 9.52 1.67 -3.85
CA VAL A 34 9.01 0.30 -4.00
C VAL A 34 9.95 -0.56 -4.87
N ILE A 35 10.45 0.00 -5.99
CA ILE A 35 11.41 -0.69 -6.86
C ILE A 35 12.74 -0.92 -6.12
N THR A 36 13.26 0.09 -5.41
CA THR A 36 14.53 -0.03 -4.70
C THR A 36 14.44 -1.02 -3.55
N ALA A 37 13.39 -0.94 -2.73
CA ALA A 37 13.21 -1.86 -1.60
C ALA A 37 12.89 -3.30 -2.05
N GLY A 38 12.08 -3.45 -3.11
CA GLY A 38 11.56 -4.75 -3.51
C GLY A 38 12.42 -5.50 -4.53
N LEU A 39 13.21 -4.82 -5.37
CA LEU A 39 13.88 -5.45 -6.51
C LEU A 39 15.41 -5.41 -6.44
N GLN A 40 15.99 -4.99 -5.31
CA GLN A 40 17.45 -4.89 -5.16
C GLN A 40 18.15 -6.25 -5.39
N GLU A 41 17.53 -7.34 -4.98
CA GLU A 41 18.03 -8.71 -5.16
C GLU A 41 18.13 -9.11 -6.63
N LEU A 42 17.26 -8.55 -7.48
CA LEU A 42 17.24 -8.82 -8.92
C LEU A 42 18.31 -8.05 -9.70
N ARG A 43 19.19 -7.29 -9.01
CA ARG A 43 20.23 -6.46 -9.65
C ARG A 43 21.12 -7.24 -10.59
N GLY A 44 21.38 -8.50 -10.30
CA GLY A 44 22.19 -9.41 -11.16
C GLY A 44 21.46 -9.89 -12.42
N ASN A 45 20.13 -9.78 -12.49
CA ASN A 45 19.33 -10.23 -13.62
C ASN A 45 18.55 -9.07 -14.25
N TRP A 46 19.12 -8.46 -15.27
CA TRP A 46 18.57 -7.27 -15.93
C TRP A 46 17.18 -7.47 -16.52
N LEU A 47 16.88 -8.66 -17.03
CA LEU A 47 15.56 -8.96 -17.58
C LEU A 47 14.49 -8.96 -16.47
N PHE A 48 14.74 -9.67 -15.38
CA PHE A 48 13.79 -9.71 -14.26
C PHE A 48 13.70 -8.37 -13.54
N LEU A 49 14.79 -7.64 -13.43
CA LEU A 49 14.78 -6.30 -12.89
C LEU A 49 13.94 -5.34 -13.75
N PHE A 50 14.09 -5.41 -15.07
CA PHE A 50 13.27 -4.66 -16.02
C PHE A 50 11.78 -4.99 -15.89
N LEU A 51 11.44 -6.29 -15.92
CA LEU A 51 10.06 -6.76 -15.82
C LEU A 51 9.43 -6.40 -14.48
N GLY A 52 10.14 -6.65 -13.38
CA GLY A 52 9.68 -6.27 -12.04
C GLY A 52 9.45 -4.77 -11.92
N SER A 53 10.38 -3.94 -12.40
CA SER A 53 10.25 -2.49 -12.38
C SER A 53 9.06 -2.01 -13.20
N ALA A 54 8.84 -2.58 -14.40
CA ALA A 54 7.69 -2.26 -15.24
C ALA A 54 6.38 -2.59 -14.54
N ILE A 55 6.27 -3.78 -13.92
CA ILE A 55 5.06 -4.22 -13.20
C ILE A 55 4.79 -3.32 -12.00
N TYR A 56 5.78 -3.15 -11.10
CA TYR A 56 5.59 -2.39 -9.87
C TYR A 56 5.24 -0.94 -10.12
N ALA A 57 5.99 -0.26 -11.00
CA ALA A 57 5.70 1.13 -11.31
C ALA A 57 4.33 1.29 -11.98
N THR A 58 3.93 0.34 -12.85
CA THR A 58 2.61 0.35 -13.48
C THR A 58 1.50 0.18 -12.45
N VAL A 59 1.68 -0.70 -11.45
CA VAL A 59 0.71 -0.85 -10.35
C VAL A 59 0.63 0.42 -9.51
N VAL A 60 1.76 1.01 -9.16
CA VAL A 60 1.81 2.29 -8.43
C VAL A 60 1.11 3.40 -9.23
N GLU A 61 1.40 3.52 -10.54
CA GLU A 61 0.78 4.50 -11.43
C GLU A 61 -0.73 4.31 -11.52
N TRP A 62 -1.19 3.06 -11.64
CA TRP A 62 -2.61 2.74 -11.70
C TRP A 62 -3.34 3.07 -10.39
N ILE A 63 -2.77 2.70 -9.24
CA ILE A 63 -3.31 3.04 -7.91
C ILE A 63 -3.35 4.55 -7.72
N ALA A 64 -2.27 5.24 -8.04
CA ALA A 64 -2.17 6.69 -7.91
C ALA A 64 -3.19 7.42 -8.80
N GLY A 65 -3.37 6.97 -10.04
CA GLY A 65 -4.36 7.54 -10.97
C GLY A 65 -5.78 7.44 -10.43
N HIS A 66 -6.16 6.27 -9.93
CA HIS A 66 -7.47 6.06 -9.32
C HIS A 66 -7.68 6.87 -8.04
N LEU A 67 -6.66 6.90 -7.18
CA LEU A 67 -6.71 7.64 -5.92
C LEU A 67 -6.87 9.14 -6.17
N LEU A 68 -6.07 9.70 -7.08
CA LEU A 68 -6.12 11.12 -7.45
C LEU A 68 -7.45 11.47 -8.10
N GLU A 69 -7.95 10.68 -9.06
CA GLU A 69 -9.27 10.92 -9.65
C GLU A 69 -10.38 10.84 -8.62
N ARG A 70 -10.31 9.92 -7.67
CA ARG A 70 -11.30 9.79 -6.59
C ARG A 70 -11.32 11.01 -5.66
N ILE A 71 -10.15 11.61 -5.42
CA ILE A 71 -10.00 12.77 -4.54
C ILE A 71 -10.31 14.08 -5.27
N THR A 72 -9.80 14.23 -6.51
CA THR A 72 -9.87 15.50 -7.25
C THR A 72 -10.97 15.54 -8.30
N HIS A 73 -11.65 14.41 -8.55
CA HIS A 73 -12.65 14.22 -9.60
C HIS A 73 -12.15 14.56 -11.02
N THR A 74 -10.82 14.64 -11.20
CA THR A 74 -10.17 14.91 -12.49
C THR A 74 -9.05 13.92 -12.73
N ARG A 75 -8.78 13.62 -13.99
CA ARG A 75 -7.64 12.81 -14.40
C ARG A 75 -6.41 13.68 -14.54
N TRP A 76 -5.36 13.36 -13.81
CA TRP A 76 -4.10 14.09 -13.86
C TRP A 76 -3.25 13.72 -15.09
N TRP A 77 -3.46 12.52 -15.62
CA TRP A 77 -2.96 12.06 -16.91
C TRP A 77 -3.99 11.14 -17.56
N ASP A 78 -3.94 11.03 -18.87
CA ASP A 78 -4.85 10.20 -19.64
C ASP A 78 -4.13 9.56 -20.83
N TYR A 79 -4.09 8.23 -20.83
CA TYR A 79 -3.54 7.43 -21.92
C TYR A 79 -4.63 6.82 -22.82
N SER A 80 -5.89 7.27 -22.74
CA SER A 80 -7.00 6.70 -23.51
C SER A 80 -6.75 6.71 -25.02
N GLY A 81 -6.00 7.70 -25.53
CA GLY A 81 -5.59 7.79 -26.94
C GLY A 81 -4.42 6.87 -27.33
N ARG A 82 -3.83 6.12 -26.39
CA ARG A 82 -2.72 5.20 -26.69
C ARG A 82 -3.20 3.78 -26.91
N ARG A 83 -2.53 3.05 -27.82
CA ARG A 83 -2.78 1.62 -27.98
C ARG A 83 -2.37 0.87 -26.72
N TRP A 84 -3.07 -0.22 -26.40
CA TRP A 84 -2.79 -1.07 -25.23
C TRP A 84 -2.82 -0.30 -23.91
N ASN A 85 -3.80 0.61 -23.76
CA ASN A 85 -4.08 1.24 -22.47
C ASN A 85 -5.11 0.45 -21.65
N LEU A 86 -5.07 0.60 -20.35
CA LEU A 86 -6.07 0.09 -19.43
C LEU A 86 -6.77 1.28 -18.76
N ASP A 87 -8.01 1.54 -19.20
CA ASP A 87 -8.87 2.63 -18.73
C ASP A 87 -8.24 4.05 -18.77
N GLY A 88 -7.20 4.25 -19.58
CA GLY A 88 -6.51 5.52 -19.70
C GLY A 88 -5.54 5.83 -18.55
N TYR A 89 -5.43 4.99 -17.52
CA TYR A 89 -4.51 5.23 -16.40
C TYR A 89 -3.11 4.70 -16.64
N ILE A 90 -3.00 3.59 -17.36
CA ILE A 90 -1.74 2.94 -17.71
C ILE A 90 -1.73 2.53 -19.18
N CYS A 91 -0.56 2.40 -19.77
CA CYS A 91 -0.41 1.84 -21.10
C CYS A 91 0.93 1.10 -21.23
N VAL A 92 1.00 0.13 -22.14
CA VAL A 92 2.21 -0.71 -22.33
C VAL A 92 3.46 0.13 -22.60
N SER A 93 3.37 1.19 -23.40
CA SER A 93 4.53 2.05 -23.68
C SER A 93 5.05 2.79 -22.43
N ALA A 94 4.16 3.20 -21.52
CA ALA A 94 4.56 3.79 -20.24
C ALA A 94 5.17 2.73 -19.31
N SER A 95 4.59 1.52 -19.27
CA SER A 95 5.13 0.41 -18.48
C SER A 95 6.54 0.00 -18.92
N VAL A 96 6.80 -0.04 -20.24
CA VAL A 96 8.14 -0.29 -20.78
C VAL A 96 9.11 0.82 -20.35
N LEU A 97 8.69 2.08 -20.43
CA LEU A 97 9.50 3.21 -19.94
C LEU A 97 9.82 3.08 -18.46
N TRP A 98 8.83 2.70 -17.64
CA TRP A 98 9.04 2.43 -16.22
C TRP A 98 10.04 1.30 -15.96
N GLY A 99 10.00 0.23 -16.77
CA GLY A 99 11.00 -0.84 -16.71
C GLY A 99 12.43 -0.33 -16.95
N VAL A 100 12.61 0.51 -17.98
CA VAL A 100 13.91 1.14 -18.27
C VAL A 100 14.37 2.08 -17.15
N LEU A 101 13.46 2.92 -16.65
CA LEU A 101 13.77 3.86 -15.56
C LEU A 101 14.13 3.13 -14.27
N GLY A 102 13.42 2.06 -13.91
CA GLY A 102 13.71 1.27 -12.72
C GLY A 102 15.05 0.54 -12.84
N LEU A 103 15.33 -0.05 -13.99
CA LEU A 103 16.63 -0.64 -14.27
C LEU A 103 17.75 0.39 -14.14
N ALA A 104 17.60 1.57 -14.73
CA ALA A 104 18.57 2.65 -14.63
C ALA A 104 18.73 3.15 -13.17
N ALA A 105 17.64 3.24 -12.42
CA ALA A 105 17.67 3.65 -11.02
C ALA A 105 18.48 2.69 -10.15
N ILE A 106 18.25 1.36 -10.27
CA ILE A 106 18.95 0.38 -9.46
C ILE A 106 20.39 0.18 -9.91
N GLN A 107 20.67 0.16 -11.22
CA GLN A 107 22.03 -0.11 -11.71
C GLN A 107 22.97 1.07 -11.53
N TRP A 108 22.49 2.28 -11.73
CA TRP A 108 23.33 3.49 -11.73
C TRP A 108 22.86 4.56 -10.76
N GLY A 109 21.54 4.81 -10.67
CA GLY A 109 20.99 5.90 -9.87
C GLY A 109 21.26 5.72 -8.37
N ASN A 110 20.93 4.57 -7.81
CA ASN A 110 21.13 4.28 -6.39
C ASN A 110 22.63 4.25 -6.01
N PRO A 111 23.52 3.58 -6.77
CA PRO A 111 24.96 3.65 -6.49
C PRO A 111 25.51 5.08 -6.53
N LEU A 112 25.07 5.90 -7.49
CA LEU A 112 25.45 7.31 -7.57
C LEU A 112 25.01 8.09 -6.35
N LEU A 113 23.75 7.89 -5.90
CA LEU A 113 23.21 8.57 -4.71
C LEU A 113 23.95 8.14 -3.44
N VAL A 114 24.26 6.85 -3.29
CA VAL A 114 25.05 6.31 -2.17
C VAL A 114 26.46 6.92 -2.19
N TRP A 115 27.10 7.00 -3.35
CA TRP A 115 28.41 7.62 -3.52
C TRP A 115 28.38 9.10 -3.16
N LEU A 116 27.41 9.85 -3.66
CA LEU A 116 27.22 11.28 -3.32
C LEU A 116 26.99 11.47 -1.83
N TYR A 117 26.15 10.62 -1.21
CA TYR A 117 25.93 10.64 0.24
C TYR A 117 27.22 10.36 1.03
N GLY A 118 28.05 9.45 0.54
CA GLY A 118 29.35 9.11 1.14
C GLY A 118 30.37 10.24 1.12
N LEU A 119 30.19 11.27 0.26
CA LEU A 119 31.04 12.48 0.25
C LEU A 119 30.72 13.43 1.42
N LEU A 120 29.58 13.26 2.09
CA LEU A 120 29.17 14.10 3.21
C LEU A 120 29.71 13.56 4.52
N PRO A 121 30.17 14.43 5.45
CA PRO A 121 30.46 14.01 6.83
C PRO A 121 29.23 13.30 7.42
N GLY A 122 29.42 12.17 8.12
CA GLY A 122 28.33 11.31 8.53
C GLY A 122 27.23 12.00 9.36
N LEU A 123 27.57 12.96 10.21
CA LEU A 123 26.59 13.76 10.96
C LEU A 123 25.80 14.67 10.01
N VAL A 124 26.48 15.37 9.10
CA VAL A 124 25.85 16.29 8.13
C VAL A 124 24.92 15.53 7.22
N GLY A 125 25.34 14.36 6.71
CA GLY A 125 24.51 13.51 5.88
C GLY A 125 23.23 13.05 6.60
N LYS A 126 23.33 12.59 7.85
CA LYS A 126 22.16 12.19 8.66
C LYS A 126 21.21 13.36 8.90
N VAL A 127 21.74 14.53 9.33
CA VAL A 127 20.91 15.72 9.56
C VAL A 127 20.20 16.15 8.28
N LEU A 128 20.93 16.18 7.14
CA LEU A 128 20.37 16.53 5.84
C LEU A 128 19.19 15.61 5.46
N VAL A 129 19.37 14.30 5.58
CA VAL A 129 18.30 13.31 5.27
C VAL A 129 17.07 13.55 6.14
N TRP A 130 17.25 13.72 7.48
CA TRP A 130 16.12 13.96 8.38
C TRP A 130 15.41 15.29 8.10
N VAL A 131 16.16 16.35 7.79
CA VAL A 131 15.56 17.64 7.41
C VAL A 131 14.77 17.52 6.11
N LEU A 132 15.34 16.89 5.07
CA LEU A 132 14.67 16.70 3.79
C LEU A 132 13.42 15.81 3.94
N LEU A 133 13.50 14.75 4.74
CA LEU A 133 12.36 13.88 5.04
C LEU A 133 11.27 14.65 5.79
N GLY A 134 11.63 15.45 6.79
CA GLY A 134 10.69 16.30 7.51
C GLY A 134 9.97 17.30 6.62
N LEU A 135 10.71 17.96 5.73
CA LEU A 135 10.15 18.88 4.74
C LEU A 135 9.21 18.17 3.75
N LEU A 136 9.60 16.97 3.30
CA LEU A 136 8.76 16.16 2.41
C LEU A 136 7.46 15.73 3.10
N VAL A 137 7.52 15.31 4.35
CA VAL A 137 6.34 14.92 5.14
C VAL A 137 5.40 16.12 5.34
N ILE A 138 5.94 17.29 5.70
CA ILE A 138 5.14 18.52 5.85
C ILE A 138 4.46 18.89 4.52
N ASP A 139 5.18 18.84 3.41
CA ASP A 139 4.63 19.16 2.09
C ASP A 139 3.59 18.13 1.62
N ALA A 140 3.83 16.85 1.87
CA ALA A 140 2.88 15.77 1.56
C ALA A 140 1.59 15.90 2.39
N LEU A 141 1.70 16.18 3.69
CA LEU A 141 0.55 16.45 4.55
C LEU A 141 -0.21 17.69 4.10
N GLY A 142 0.49 18.80 3.80
CA GLY A 142 -0.13 20.01 3.28
C GLY A 142 -0.88 19.78 1.98
N SER A 143 -0.29 19.01 1.06
CA SER A 143 -0.92 18.64 -0.21
C SER A 143 -2.13 17.72 -0.01
N ALA A 144 -2.04 16.73 0.88
CA ALA A 144 -3.16 15.85 1.21
C ALA A 144 -4.32 16.61 1.87
N LEU A 145 -4.03 17.54 2.79
CA LEU A 145 -5.03 18.41 3.40
C LEU A 145 -5.67 19.38 2.40
N ALA A 146 -4.89 19.93 1.46
CA ALA A 146 -5.41 20.75 0.37
C ALA A 146 -6.36 19.93 -0.52
N LEU A 147 -5.94 18.75 -0.96
CA LEU A 147 -6.74 17.84 -1.79
C LEU A 147 -8.03 17.37 -1.09
N SER A 148 -8.02 17.18 0.23
CA SER A 148 -9.20 16.78 1.00
C SER A 148 -10.21 17.91 1.22
N GLY A 149 -9.94 19.15 0.77
CA GLY A 149 -10.78 20.32 0.97
C GLY A 149 -10.88 20.75 2.44
N THR A 150 -9.96 20.29 3.30
CA THR A 150 -9.96 20.57 4.74
C THR A 150 -9.59 22.02 5.05
N VAL A 151 -9.03 22.76 4.07
CA VAL A 151 -8.68 24.19 4.21
C VAL A 151 -9.85 25.02 4.72
N HIS A 152 -11.06 24.75 4.22
CA HIS A 152 -12.27 25.48 4.60
C HIS A 152 -12.83 25.08 5.99
N LYS A 153 -12.22 24.08 6.64
CA LYS A 153 -12.59 23.63 7.99
C LYS A 153 -11.65 24.13 9.08
N LEU A 154 -10.50 24.71 8.71
CA LEU A 154 -9.60 25.30 9.69
C LEU A 154 -10.27 26.54 10.30
N PRO A 155 -10.25 26.72 11.64
CA PRO A 155 -10.83 27.88 12.28
C PRO A 155 -10.13 29.17 11.78
N PRO A 156 -10.84 30.30 11.66
CA PRO A 156 -10.19 31.56 11.37
C PRO A 156 -9.22 31.93 12.49
N VAL A 157 -8.06 32.48 12.13
CA VAL A 157 -6.98 32.80 13.08
C VAL A 157 -7.48 33.73 14.20
N GLU A 158 -8.48 34.55 13.91
CA GLU A 158 -9.11 35.50 14.84
C GLU A 158 -9.99 34.83 15.92
N ALA A 159 -10.38 33.57 15.71
CA ALA A 159 -11.21 32.82 16.66
C ALA A 159 -10.39 32.08 17.74
N VAL A 160 -9.06 32.20 17.72
CA VAL A 160 -8.15 31.43 18.58
C VAL A 160 -7.57 32.34 19.64
N GLY A 161 -7.88 32.05 20.91
CA GLY A 161 -7.50 32.90 22.06
C GLY A 161 -6.07 32.74 22.55
N ASN A 162 -5.29 31.74 22.04
CA ASN A 162 -3.94 31.43 22.54
C ASN A 162 -2.88 31.69 21.46
N ARG A 163 -1.77 32.38 21.80
CA ARG A 163 -0.72 32.78 20.85
C ARG A 163 -0.08 31.58 20.11
N LEU A 164 0.14 30.47 20.77
CA LEU A 164 0.73 29.27 20.17
C LEU A 164 -0.25 28.60 19.20
N GLU A 165 -1.52 28.57 19.56
CA GLU A 165 -2.59 28.00 18.75
C GLU A 165 -2.86 28.87 17.51
N ALA A 166 -2.85 30.19 17.66
CA ALA A 166 -2.93 31.15 16.55
C ALA A 166 -1.75 31.01 15.57
N LEU A 167 -0.53 30.76 16.09
CA LEU A 167 0.65 30.48 15.26
C LEU A 167 0.48 29.17 14.48
N ALA A 168 0.04 28.11 15.14
CA ALA A 168 -0.19 26.81 14.52
C ALA A 168 -1.27 26.86 13.43
N VAL A 169 -2.38 27.55 13.70
CA VAL A 169 -3.47 27.77 12.72
C VAL A 169 -2.98 28.62 11.54
N ARG A 170 -2.20 29.68 11.79
CA ARG A 170 -1.60 30.50 10.72
C ARG A 170 -0.63 29.70 9.85
N MET A 171 0.21 28.86 10.47
CA MET A 171 1.09 27.95 9.74
C MET A 171 0.29 26.93 8.91
N GLY A 172 -0.76 26.36 9.48
CA GLY A 172 -1.66 25.46 8.77
C GLY A 172 -2.29 26.11 7.53
N HIS A 173 -2.87 27.30 7.68
CA HIS A 173 -3.41 28.07 6.54
C HIS A 173 -2.36 28.40 5.50
N TRP A 174 -1.13 28.74 5.92
CA TRP A 174 -0.05 29.06 4.99
C TRP A 174 0.41 27.82 4.19
N ILE A 175 0.65 26.67 4.87
CA ILE A 175 1.08 25.40 4.24
C ILE A 175 0.01 24.93 3.26
N VAL A 176 -1.25 24.81 3.74
CA VAL A 176 -2.33 24.26 2.94
C VAL A 176 -2.74 25.19 1.79
N GLY A 177 -2.81 26.50 2.03
CA GLY A 177 -3.10 27.49 0.99
C GLY A 177 -1.98 27.59 -0.06
N ARG A 178 -0.71 27.34 0.30
CA ARG A 178 0.38 27.25 -0.66
C ARG A 178 0.27 26.00 -1.52
N ALA A 179 -0.06 24.84 -0.90
CA ALA A 179 -0.28 23.58 -1.60
C ALA A 179 -1.46 23.68 -2.57
N GLU A 180 -2.58 24.26 -2.14
CA GLU A 180 -3.78 24.47 -2.97
C GLU A 180 -3.48 25.32 -4.20
N ARG A 181 -2.86 26.51 -4.04
CA ARG A 181 -2.48 27.37 -5.16
C ARG A 181 -1.57 26.66 -6.16
N ARG A 182 -0.62 25.84 -5.68
CA ARG A 182 0.27 25.05 -6.51
C ARG A 182 -0.48 24.00 -7.32
N ILE A 183 -1.36 23.23 -6.66
CA ILE A 183 -2.16 22.18 -7.30
C ILE A 183 -3.10 22.77 -8.34
N VAL A 184 -3.78 23.90 -8.04
CA VAL A 184 -4.64 24.60 -9.00
C VAL A 184 -3.83 25.11 -10.20
N SER A 185 -2.62 25.61 -9.96
CA SER A 185 -1.75 26.06 -11.04
C SER A 185 -1.28 24.92 -11.94
N ALA A 186 -1.01 23.75 -11.35
CA ALA A 186 -0.57 22.55 -12.08
C ALA A 186 -1.72 21.84 -12.80
N HIS A 187 -2.90 21.83 -12.19
CA HIS A 187 -4.11 21.16 -12.67
C HIS A 187 -5.34 22.08 -12.52
N PRO A 188 -5.56 23.02 -13.45
CA PRO A 188 -6.64 24.00 -13.38
C PRO A 188 -8.05 23.36 -13.35
N GLU A 189 -8.18 22.15 -13.89
CA GLU A 189 -9.44 21.39 -13.94
C GLU A 189 -9.69 20.60 -12.65
N ALA A 190 -8.74 20.57 -11.70
CA ALA A 190 -8.91 19.85 -10.44
C ALA A 190 -10.03 20.48 -9.59
N GLN A 191 -11.11 19.76 -9.43
CA GLN A 191 -12.20 20.15 -8.57
C GLN A 191 -11.88 19.67 -7.14
N PHE A 192 -11.47 20.61 -6.29
CA PHE A 192 -11.36 20.30 -4.85
C PHE A 192 -12.76 19.97 -4.32
N VAL A 193 -12.87 18.83 -3.67
CA VAL A 193 -14.15 18.39 -3.09
C VAL A 193 -14.60 19.44 -2.08
N ARG A 194 -15.43 20.38 -2.50
CA ARG A 194 -16.35 20.98 -1.56
C ARG A 194 -17.17 19.82 -1.03
N ALA A 195 -17.02 19.53 0.26
CA ALA A 195 -17.78 18.47 0.91
C ALA A 195 -19.28 18.77 0.74
N GLY A 196 -19.79 18.45 -0.44
CA GLY A 196 -21.22 18.37 -0.67
C GLY A 196 -21.73 17.39 0.38
N LYS A 197 -22.79 17.74 1.10
CA LYS A 197 -23.47 16.83 2.01
C LYS A 197 -23.75 15.55 1.22
N LYS A 198 -22.89 14.51 1.39
CA LYS A 198 -23.27 13.17 0.94
C LYS A 198 -24.60 12.86 1.61
N GLU A 199 -25.62 12.62 0.82
CA GLU A 199 -26.87 12.07 1.35
C GLU A 199 -26.52 10.91 2.28
N LYS A 200 -26.94 11.00 3.53
CA LYS A 200 -26.65 9.96 4.51
C LYS A 200 -27.39 8.70 4.04
N SER A 201 -26.65 7.73 3.54
CA SER A 201 -27.22 6.42 3.24
C SER A 201 -27.96 5.90 4.46
N THR A 202 -29.18 5.41 4.24
CA THR A 202 -29.99 4.75 5.28
C THR A 202 -29.56 3.29 5.48
N VAL A 203 -28.79 2.71 4.54
CA VAL A 203 -28.28 1.34 4.59
C VAL A 203 -26.86 1.34 5.12
N PHE A 204 -26.60 0.48 6.12
CA PHE A 204 -25.25 0.31 6.66
C PHE A 204 -24.29 -0.23 5.60
N ALA A 205 -23.11 0.35 5.56
CA ALA A 205 -22.01 -0.09 4.69
C ALA A 205 -22.37 -0.21 3.20
N GLN A 206 -23.30 0.63 2.69
CA GLN A 206 -23.69 0.64 1.29
C GLN A 206 -22.50 0.89 0.37
N GLY A 207 -22.44 0.16 -0.75
CA GLY A 207 -21.40 0.30 -1.77
C GLY A 207 -19.99 -0.02 -1.25
N CYS A 208 -18.98 0.73 -1.73
CA CYS A 208 -17.59 0.61 -1.27
C CYS A 208 -17.28 1.64 -0.17
N SER A 209 -17.94 1.51 0.99
CA SER A 209 -17.76 2.41 2.13
C SER A 209 -16.67 1.90 3.07
N PHE A 210 -16.17 2.79 3.96
CA PHE A 210 -15.17 2.42 4.97
C PHE A 210 -15.58 1.20 5.78
N TYR A 211 -16.80 1.18 6.31
CA TYR A 211 -17.30 0.04 7.11
C TYR A 211 -17.41 -1.25 6.30
N LYS A 212 -17.75 -1.16 5.01
CA LYS A 212 -17.74 -2.31 4.11
C LYS A 212 -16.33 -2.89 3.99
N ILE A 213 -15.33 -2.06 3.73
CA ILE A 213 -13.94 -2.49 3.56
C ILE A 213 -13.41 -3.12 4.85
N VAL A 214 -13.71 -2.53 6.02
CA VAL A 214 -13.31 -3.11 7.32
C VAL A 214 -13.90 -4.51 7.51
N LEU A 215 -15.19 -4.69 7.28
CA LEU A 215 -15.82 -6.00 7.46
C LEU A 215 -15.32 -7.02 6.43
N LEU A 216 -15.09 -6.58 5.18
CA LEU A 216 -14.52 -7.46 4.15
C LEU A 216 -13.09 -7.87 4.49
N PHE A 217 -12.29 -6.99 5.10
CA PHE A 217 -10.97 -7.36 5.62
C PHE A 217 -11.07 -8.52 6.62
N PHE A 218 -11.96 -8.42 7.62
CA PHE A 218 -12.10 -9.48 8.63
C PHE A 218 -12.63 -10.79 8.05
N ILE A 219 -13.64 -10.71 7.19
CA ILE A 219 -14.18 -11.88 6.51
C ILE A 219 -13.12 -12.50 5.59
N GLY A 220 -12.38 -11.68 4.85
CA GLY A 220 -11.30 -12.14 3.99
C GLY A 220 -10.15 -12.77 4.78
N ALA A 221 -9.76 -12.16 5.91
CA ALA A 221 -8.72 -12.69 6.79
C ALA A 221 -9.09 -14.07 7.37
N PHE A 222 -10.34 -14.22 7.81
CA PHE A 222 -10.85 -15.48 8.36
C PHE A 222 -11.00 -16.56 7.28
N LEU A 223 -11.67 -16.25 6.17
CA LEU A 223 -11.87 -17.20 5.08
C LEU A 223 -10.55 -17.58 4.41
N GLY A 224 -9.63 -16.65 4.28
CA GLY A 224 -8.31 -16.89 3.70
C GLY A 224 -7.49 -17.85 4.54
N ASP A 225 -7.44 -17.67 5.85
CA ASP A 225 -6.77 -18.61 6.77
C ASP A 225 -7.33 -20.04 6.65
N ILE A 226 -8.65 -20.17 6.66
CA ILE A 226 -9.31 -21.49 6.48
C ILE A 226 -8.95 -22.08 5.12
N THR A 227 -9.02 -21.27 4.05
CA THR A 227 -8.73 -21.73 2.68
C THR A 227 -7.29 -22.23 2.56
N GLU A 228 -6.31 -21.48 3.07
CA GLU A 228 -4.92 -21.90 3.07
C GLU A 228 -4.67 -23.12 3.96
N THR A 229 -5.29 -23.20 5.13
CA THR A 229 -5.19 -24.36 6.02
C THR A 229 -5.70 -25.63 5.34
N VAL A 230 -6.86 -25.54 4.66
CA VAL A 230 -7.41 -26.66 3.88
C VAL A 230 -6.50 -26.99 2.68
N PHE A 231 -6.00 -25.96 1.97
CA PHE A 231 -5.07 -26.15 0.86
C PHE A 231 -3.80 -26.88 1.29
N CYS A 232 -3.19 -26.50 2.41
CA CYS A 232 -2.04 -27.21 2.97
C CYS A 232 -2.37 -28.68 3.31
N ARG A 233 -3.56 -28.94 3.82
CA ARG A 233 -4.00 -30.32 4.09
C ARG A 233 -4.10 -31.15 2.81
N VAL A 234 -4.65 -30.58 1.75
CA VAL A 234 -4.86 -31.28 0.48
C VAL A 234 -3.54 -31.49 -0.26
N THR A 235 -2.64 -30.50 -0.26
CA THR A 235 -1.42 -30.52 -1.05
C THR A 235 -0.22 -31.15 -0.31
N ALA A 236 -0.06 -30.83 0.97
CA ALA A 236 1.09 -31.30 1.78
C ALA A 236 0.70 -32.39 2.78
N GLY A 237 -0.58 -32.75 2.90
CA GLY A 237 -1.05 -33.79 3.82
C GLY A 237 -1.06 -33.42 5.31
N VAL A 238 -0.70 -32.20 5.66
CA VAL A 238 -0.57 -31.73 7.05
C VAL A 238 -1.55 -30.60 7.37
N TRP A 239 -2.04 -30.62 8.61
CA TRP A 239 -2.78 -29.49 9.15
C TRP A 239 -1.77 -28.50 9.75
N MET A 240 -1.67 -27.31 9.20
CA MET A 240 -0.83 -26.26 9.75
C MET A 240 -1.57 -24.93 9.79
N SER A 241 -1.32 -24.14 10.82
CA SER A 241 -1.86 -22.79 10.92
C SER A 241 -1.30 -21.90 9.80
N ARG A 242 -2.17 -21.06 9.23
CA ARG A 242 -1.80 -20.01 8.25
C ARG A 242 -2.13 -18.62 8.79
N SER A 243 -2.39 -18.55 10.10
CA SER A 243 -2.69 -17.27 10.76
C SER A 243 -1.49 -16.34 10.79
N SER A 244 -1.75 -15.07 10.50
CA SER A 244 -0.74 -14.00 10.62
C SER A 244 -0.69 -13.40 12.03
N VAL A 245 -1.61 -13.78 12.93
CA VAL A 245 -1.74 -13.19 14.26
C VAL A 245 -1.94 -14.26 15.34
N VAL A 246 -1.57 -13.90 16.57
CA VAL A 246 -1.57 -14.84 17.70
C VAL A 246 -2.97 -15.14 18.26
N TRP A 247 -3.96 -14.28 18.00
CA TRP A 247 -5.34 -14.45 18.46
C TRP A 247 -6.28 -14.74 17.31
N GLY A 248 -6.67 -15.99 17.18
CA GLY A 248 -7.64 -16.46 16.20
C GLY A 248 -7.07 -16.75 14.82
N PRO A 249 -7.85 -17.38 13.97
CA PRO A 249 -7.47 -17.80 12.63
C PRO A 249 -7.67 -16.66 11.63
N PHE A 250 -6.75 -15.70 11.62
CA PHE A 250 -6.81 -14.54 10.72
C PHE A 250 -5.53 -14.40 9.92
N SER A 251 -5.63 -14.54 8.61
CA SER A 251 -4.56 -14.19 7.67
C SER A 251 -4.69 -12.72 7.25
N ILE A 252 -3.78 -11.86 7.77
CA ILE A 252 -3.77 -10.43 7.41
C ILE A 252 -3.55 -10.27 5.91
N VAL A 253 -2.72 -11.11 5.31
CA VAL A 253 -2.44 -11.10 3.86
C VAL A 253 -3.73 -11.26 3.07
N TRP A 254 -4.56 -12.26 3.38
CA TRP A 254 -5.85 -12.44 2.72
C TRP A 254 -6.85 -11.33 3.01
N GLY A 255 -6.88 -10.86 4.26
CA GLY A 255 -7.74 -9.75 4.66
C GLY A 255 -7.45 -8.48 3.87
N LEU A 256 -6.18 -8.10 3.81
CA LEU A 256 -5.73 -6.94 3.03
C LEU A 256 -5.94 -7.16 1.52
N ALA A 257 -5.66 -8.36 0.99
CA ALA A 257 -5.90 -8.68 -0.40
C ALA A 257 -7.37 -8.46 -0.80
N MET A 258 -8.32 -8.98 -0.01
CA MET A 258 -9.75 -8.82 -0.28
C MET A 258 -10.22 -7.37 -0.14
N ALA A 259 -9.74 -6.67 0.89
CA ALA A 259 -10.03 -5.25 1.11
C ALA A 259 -9.49 -4.38 -0.03
N LEU A 260 -8.22 -4.57 -0.41
CA LEU A 260 -7.56 -3.83 -1.48
C LEU A 260 -8.14 -4.17 -2.86
N ALA A 261 -8.34 -5.46 -3.16
CA ALA A 261 -8.99 -5.88 -4.40
C ALA A 261 -10.37 -5.23 -4.54
N THR A 262 -11.17 -5.21 -3.46
CA THR A 262 -12.47 -4.55 -3.49
C THR A 262 -12.32 -3.05 -3.66
N LEU A 263 -11.43 -2.40 -2.92
CA LEU A 263 -11.23 -0.95 -3.01
C LEU A 263 -10.80 -0.51 -4.42
N LEU A 264 -9.88 -1.26 -5.03
CA LEU A 264 -9.28 -0.94 -6.33
C LEU A 264 -10.17 -1.35 -7.49
N LEU A 265 -10.79 -2.55 -7.43
CA LEU A 265 -11.53 -3.12 -8.54
C LEU A 265 -13.05 -2.93 -8.43
N TYR A 266 -13.58 -2.35 -7.35
CA TYR A 266 -15.02 -2.14 -7.18
C TYR A 266 -15.67 -1.40 -8.35
N LYS A 267 -15.02 -0.38 -8.88
CA LYS A 267 -15.48 0.39 -10.05
C LYS A 267 -15.61 -0.49 -11.31
N TYR A 268 -14.85 -1.57 -11.35
CA TYR A 268 -14.74 -2.50 -12.48
C TYR A 268 -15.42 -3.85 -12.25
N LYS A 269 -16.13 -4.00 -11.14
CA LYS A 269 -16.78 -5.27 -10.76
C LYS A 269 -17.70 -5.84 -11.85
N ASP A 270 -18.27 -4.98 -12.69
CA ASP A 270 -19.18 -5.36 -13.77
C ASP A 270 -18.46 -5.51 -15.14
N ARG A 271 -17.14 -5.35 -15.21
CA ARG A 271 -16.32 -5.62 -16.40
C ARG A 271 -16.24 -7.13 -16.69
N SER A 272 -15.71 -7.50 -17.85
CA SER A 272 -15.60 -8.90 -18.26
C SER A 272 -14.72 -9.71 -17.31
N ASP A 273 -14.95 -11.03 -17.24
CA ASP A 273 -14.14 -11.95 -16.41
C ASP A 273 -12.68 -11.95 -16.83
N ARG A 274 -12.39 -11.77 -18.12
CA ARG A 274 -11.02 -11.63 -18.65
C ARG A 274 -10.31 -10.41 -18.04
N PHE A 275 -11.03 -9.29 -17.93
CA PHE A 275 -10.48 -8.08 -17.29
C PHE A 275 -10.19 -8.32 -15.82
N LEU A 276 -11.15 -8.87 -15.07
CA LEU A 276 -10.98 -9.16 -13.65
C LEU A 276 -9.86 -10.16 -13.40
N PHE A 277 -9.75 -11.19 -14.26
CA PHE A 277 -8.68 -12.18 -14.20
C PHE A 277 -7.31 -11.52 -14.40
N LEU A 278 -7.13 -10.76 -15.48
CA LEU A 278 -5.85 -10.09 -15.76
C LEU A 278 -5.49 -9.09 -14.66
N ALA A 279 -6.43 -8.24 -14.25
CA ALA A 279 -6.21 -7.28 -13.17
C ALA A 279 -5.85 -7.99 -11.85
N GLY A 280 -6.57 -9.06 -11.52
CA GLY A 280 -6.29 -9.88 -10.35
C GLY A 280 -4.92 -10.56 -10.40
N THR A 281 -4.52 -11.08 -11.56
CA THR A 281 -3.20 -11.71 -11.78
C THR A 281 -2.07 -10.72 -11.49
N PHE A 282 -2.13 -9.53 -12.09
CA PHE A 282 -1.07 -8.51 -11.91
C PHE A 282 -1.08 -7.89 -10.52
N LEU A 283 -2.24 -7.47 -10.03
CA LEU A 283 -2.35 -6.83 -8.72
C LEU A 283 -2.06 -7.82 -7.58
N GLY A 284 -2.56 -9.06 -7.72
CA GLY A 284 -2.33 -10.10 -6.73
C GLY A 284 -0.88 -10.52 -6.65
N GLY A 285 -0.21 -10.73 -7.79
CA GLY A 285 1.22 -11.04 -7.82
C GLY A 285 2.09 -9.91 -7.25
N ALA A 286 1.82 -8.65 -7.63
CA ALA A 286 2.52 -7.50 -7.06
C ALA A 286 2.28 -7.37 -5.55
N TYR A 287 1.05 -7.60 -5.10
CA TYR A 287 0.68 -7.59 -3.69
C TYR A 287 1.43 -8.68 -2.90
N GLU A 288 1.44 -9.92 -3.37
CA GLU A 288 2.10 -11.06 -2.73
C GLU A 288 3.62 -10.82 -2.61
N TYR A 289 4.24 -10.30 -3.66
CA TYR A 289 5.65 -9.92 -3.62
C TYR A 289 5.92 -8.85 -2.57
N LEU A 290 5.12 -7.76 -2.55
CA LEU A 290 5.26 -6.69 -1.56
C LEU A 290 5.08 -7.20 -0.12
N CYS A 291 4.16 -8.13 0.11
CA CYS A 291 4.00 -8.78 1.40
C CYS A 291 5.25 -9.55 1.82
N SER A 292 5.87 -10.32 0.90
CA SER A 292 7.11 -11.05 1.17
C SER A 292 8.26 -10.10 1.54
N VAL A 293 8.47 -9.03 0.74
CA VAL A 293 9.48 -8.00 1.05
C VAL A 293 9.21 -7.32 2.39
N PHE A 294 7.96 -6.95 2.65
CA PHE A 294 7.58 -6.29 3.90
C PHE A 294 7.89 -7.15 5.13
N THR A 295 7.52 -8.44 5.09
CA THR A 295 7.73 -9.34 6.23
C THR A 295 9.22 -9.58 6.48
N GLU A 296 10.03 -9.67 5.45
CA GLU A 296 11.48 -9.78 5.58
C GLU A 296 12.11 -8.50 6.15
N VAL A 297 11.81 -7.33 5.59
CA VAL A 297 12.38 -6.05 6.04
C VAL A 297 11.96 -5.70 7.46
N VAL A 298 10.71 -5.98 7.83
CA VAL A 298 10.17 -5.57 9.14
C VAL A 298 10.43 -6.61 10.24
N PHE A 299 10.32 -7.90 9.88
CA PHE A 299 10.39 -8.98 10.87
C PHE A 299 11.63 -9.87 10.71
N GLY A 300 12.46 -9.67 9.68
CA GLY A 300 13.58 -10.57 9.37
C GLY A 300 13.09 -12.01 9.08
N THR A 301 11.88 -12.16 8.55
CA THR A 301 11.23 -13.47 8.41
C THR A 301 10.48 -13.56 7.09
N VAL A 302 10.70 -14.64 6.36
CA VAL A 302 9.97 -15.00 5.15
C VAL A 302 9.03 -16.17 5.46
N PHE A 303 7.78 -16.10 5.03
CA PHE A 303 6.74 -17.09 5.33
C PHE A 303 6.46 -18.06 4.19
N TRP A 304 7.01 -17.82 3.00
CA TRP A 304 6.95 -18.70 1.82
C TRP A 304 8.17 -18.48 0.92
N ASP A 305 8.56 -19.51 0.20
CA ASP A 305 9.62 -19.47 -0.79
C ASP A 305 9.23 -20.32 -2.01
N TYR A 306 9.25 -19.70 -3.19
CA TYR A 306 8.95 -20.34 -4.47
C TYR A 306 10.19 -20.59 -5.31
N SER A 307 11.39 -20.49 -4.77
CA SER A 307 12.66 -20.64 -5.51
C SER A 307 12.76 -21.96 -6.25
N ALA A 308 12.16 -23.02 -5.71
CA ALA A 308 12.13 -24.35 -6.32
C ALA A 308 11.13 -24.49 -7.48
N ILE A 309 10.23 -23.51 -7.69
CA ILE A 309 9.16 -23.59 -8.69
C ILE A 309 9.57 -22.76 -9.93
N PRO A 310 9.46 -23.32 -11.17
CA PRO A 310 9.75 -22.57 -12.38
C PRO A 310 8.91 -21.28 -12.52
N PHE A 311 9.46 -20.28 -13.21
CA PHE A 311 8.83 -18.96 -13.42
C PHE A 311 8.55 -18.19 -12.12
N ASN A 312 9.40 -18.37 -11.09
CA ASN A 312 9.40 -17.53 -9.92
C ASN A 312 10.19 -16.23 -10.15
N LEU A 313 9.89 -15.21 -9.37
CA LEU A 313 10.60 -13.94 -9.34
C LEU A 313 11.21 -13.77 -7.94
N GLY A 314 12.52 -14.06 -7.82
CA GLY A 314 13.25 -13.99 -6.57
C GLY A 314 12.71 -14.91 -5.46
N GLY A 315 12.09 -16.04 -5.79
CA GLY A 315 11.47 -16.94 -4.83
C GLY A 315 10.19 -16.37 -4.15
N ARG A 316 9.87 -15.10 -4.38
CA ARG A 316 8.80 -14.38 -3.65
C ARG A 316 7.43 -14.55 -4.27
N ILE A 317 7.36 -14.62 -5.60
CA ILE A 317 6.13 -14.93 -6.35
C ILE A 317 6.44 -15.94 -7.45
N ASN A 318 5.38 -16.58 -7.91
CA ASN A 318 5.42 -17.53 -9.01
C ASN A 318 4.25 -17.27 -9.98
N LEU A 319 4.50 -17.43 -11.26
CA LEU A 319 3.50 -17.16 -12.32
C LEU A 319 2.20 -17.97 -12.13
N LEU A 320 2.32 -19.23 -11.69
CA LEU A 320 1.15 -20.07 -11.42
C LEU A 320 0.27 -19.47 -10.31
N TYR A 321 0.89 -19.01 -9.21
CA TYR A 321 0.15 -18.39 -8.11
C TYR A 321 -0.41 -17.01 -8.49
N CYS A 322 0.28 -16.27 -9.37
CA CYS A 322 -0.32 -15.05 -9.94
C CYS A 322 -1.63 -15.36 -10.70
N PHE A 323 -1.70 -16.47 -11.43
CA PHE A 323 -2.96 -16.90 -12.07
C PHE A 323 -4.03 -17.28 -11.05
N PHE A 324 -3.66 -17.91 -9.92
CA PHE A 324 -4.62 -18.17 -8.84
C PHE A 324 -5.21 -16.87 -8.28
N TRP A 325 -4.40 -15.81 -8.12
CA TRP A 325 -4.91 -14.48 -7.77
C TRP A 325 -5.90 -13.94 -8.81
N GLY A 326 -5.64 -14.17 -10.09
CA GLY A 326 -6.58 -13.84 -11.18
C GLY A 326 -7.92 -14.57 -11.04
N PHE A 327 -7.90 -15.88 -10.83
CA PHE A 327 -9.11 -16.68 -10.57
C PHE A 327 -9.81 -16.23 -9.28
N ALA A 328 -9.07 -15.99 -8.22
CA ALA A 328 -9.61 -15.50 -6.96
C ALA A 328 -10.35 -14.17 -7.14
N ALA A 329 -9.83 -13.24 -7.95
CA ALA A 329 -10.49 -11.98 -8.24
C ALA A 329 -11.82 -12.17 -9.00
N VAL A 330 -11.88 -13.08 -9.97
CA VAL A 330 -13.13 -13.40 -10.68
C VAL A 330 -14.14 -14.02 -9.72
N VAL A 331 -13.75 -15.04 -8.96
CA VAL A 331 -14.62 -15.69 -7.98
C VAL A 331 -15.10 -14.69 -6.93
N TRP A 332 -14.21 -13.83 -6.47
CA TRP A 332 -14.55 -12.77 -5.52
C TRP A 332 -15.68 -11.90 -6.03
N PHE A 333 -15.53 -11.27 -7.18
CA PHE A 333 -16.51 -10.32 -7.68
C PHE A 333 -17.79 -10.96 -8.23
N ARG A 334 -17.73 -12.19 -8.75
CA ARG A 334 -18.91 -12.87 -9.32
C ARG A 334 -19.72 -13.66 -8.30
N VAL A 335 -19.03 -14.21 -7.31
CA VAL A 335 -19.66 -15.18 -6.42
C VAL A 335 -19.68 -14.69 -4.97
N VAL A 336 -18.53 -14.33 -4.43
CA VAL A 336 -18.37 -14.14 -2.98
C VAL A 336 -18.82 -12.73 -2.56
N TYR A 337 -18.27 -11.70 -3.20
CA TYR A 337 -18.55 -10.31 -2.86
C TYR A 337 -20.05 -9.95 -2.89
N PRO A 338 -20.84 -10.28 -3.92
CA PRO A 338 -22.25 -9.92 -3.97
C PRO A 338 -23.04 -10.48 -2.77
N ARG A 339 -22.74 -11.73 -2.40
CA ARG A 339 -23.42 -12.40 -1.27
C ARG A 339 -23.04 -11.81 0.07
N ILE A 340 -21.73 -11.64 0.31
CA ILE A 340 -21.21 -11.06 1.56
C ILE A 340 -21.67 -9.60 1.69
N SER A 341 -21.61 -8.81 0.59
CA SER A 341 -22.08 -7.44 0.58
C SER A 341 -23.56 -7.34 1.00
N ALA A 342 -24.40 -8.21 0.44
CA ALA A 342 -25.83 -8.24 0.78
C ALA A 342 -26.07 -8.62 2.26
N TRP A 343 -25.24 -9.49 2.84
CA TRP A 343 -25.34 -9.83 4.28
C TRP A 343 -24.89 -8.68 5.17
N ILE A 344 -23.78 -8.02 4.83
CA ILE A 344 -23.28 -6.85 5.57
C ILE A 344 -24.32 -5.71 5.56
N GLU A 345 -24.97 -5.48 4.44
CA GLU A 345 -25.95 -4.39 4.28
C GLU A 345 -27.24 -4.61 5.09
N LYS A 346 -27.51 -5.84 5.54
CA LYS A 346 -28.63 -6.16 6.45
C LYS A 346 -28.34 -5.80 7.91
N ILE A 347 -27.08 -5.54 8.27
CA ILE A 347 -26.72 -5.20 9.66
C ILE A 347 -27.30 -3.82 10.02
N PRO A 348 -27.96 -3.67 11.18
CA PRO A 348 -28.45 -2.38 11.63
C PRO A 348 -27.32 -1.33 11.72
N MET A 349 -27.62 -0.08 11.34
CA MET A 349 -26.62 1.01 11.22
C MET A 349 -25.75 1.18 12.47
N VAL A 350 -26.38 1.22 13.66
CA VAL A 350 -25.67 1.43 14.93
C VAL A 350 -24.82 0.21 15.28
N ALA A 351 -25.42 -0.98 15.23
CA ALA A 351 -24.72 -2.23 15.53
C ALA A 351 -23.52 -2.47 14.60
N GLY A 352 -23.69 -2.18 13.30
CA GLY A 352 -22.61 -2.32 12.33
C GLY A 352 -21.45 -1.36 12.58
N LYS A 353 -21.71 -0.13 12.96
CA LYS A 353 -20.66 0.85 13.34
C LYS A 353 -19.91 0.41 14.58
N VAL A 354 -20.62 0.01 15.64
CA VAL A 354 -20.01 -0.47 16.89
C VAL A 354 -19.18 -1.71 16.61
N LEU A 355 -19.74 -2.70 15.89
CA LEU A 355 -19.01 -3.89 15.50
C LEU A 355 -17.73 -3.58 14.72
N SER A 356 -17.80 -2.70 13.73
CA SER A 356 -16.63 -2.35 12.91
C SER A 356 -15.51 -1.71 13.77
N TRP A 357 -15.85 -0.81 14.67
CA TRP A 357 -14.87 -0.20 15.56
C TRP A 357 -14.30 -1.18 16.59
N ALA A 358 -15.14 -2.05 17.17
CA ALA A 358 -14.69 -3.10 18.09
C ALA A 358 -13.70 -4.05 17.37
N LEU A 359 -14.01 -4.45 16.14
CA LEU A 359 -13.12 -5.27 15.32
C LEU A 359 -11.80 -4.55 14.99
N ILE A 360 -11.83 -3.26 14.64
CA ILE A 360 -10.61 -2.48 14.40
C ILE A 360 -9.71 -2.50 15.64
N VAL A 361 -10.27 -2.16 16.82
CA VAL A 361 -9.52 -2.15 18.07
C VAL A 361 -8.95 -3.54 18.37
N PHE A 362 -9.76 -4.59 18.25
CA PHE A 362 -9.32 -5.98 18.41
C PHE A 362 -8.15 -6.31 17.50
N MET A 363 -8.23 -5.99 16.21
CA MET A 363 -7.15 -6.32 15.26
C MET A 363 -5.89 -5.51 15.53
N VAL A 364 -6.00 -4.23 15.86
CA VAL A 364 -4.83 -3.39 16.23
C VAL A 364 -4.11 -3.97 17.45
N CYS A 365 -4.85 -4.34 18.50
CA CYS A 365 -4.27 -4.99 19.68
C CYS A 365 -3.64 -6.35 19.32
N ASN A 366 -4.35 -7.17 18.53
CA ASN A 366 -3.85 -8.47 18.09
C ASN A 366 -2.56 -8.34 17.27
N MET A 367 -2.50 -7.42 16.32
CA MET A 367 -1.29 -7.14 15.55
C MET A 367 -0.13 -6.67 16.44
N ALA A 368 -0.38 -5.75 17.38
CA ALA A 368 0.64 -5.27 18.31
C ALA A 368 1.22 -6.41 19.15
N VAL A 369 0.35 -7.25 19.73
CA VAL A 369 0.80 -8.42 20.50
C VAL A 369 1.55 -9.42 19.63
N SER A 370 1.07 -9.66 18.40
CA SER A 370 1.71 -10.57 17.45
C SER A 370 3.11 -10.10 17.05
N CYS A 371 3.28 -8.80 16.79
CA CYS A 371 4.59 -8.20 16.51
C CYS A 371 5.56 -8.37 17.70
N LEU A 372 5.10 -8.08 18.92
CA LEU A 372 5.92 -8.24 20.13
C LEU A 372 6.30 -9.72 20.37
N ALA A 373 5.33 -10.63 20.18
CA ALA A 373 5.56 -12.07 20.33
C ALA A 373 6.56 -12.59 19.29
N LEU A 374 6.44 -12.16 18.02
CA LEU A 374 7.36 -12.55 16.95
C LEU A 374 8.75 -11.95 17.16
N ALA A 375 8.85 -10.68 17.53
CA ALA A 375 10.13 -10.05 17.88
C ALA A 375 10.82 -10.79 19.02
N ARG A 376 10.07 -11.16 20.06
CA ARG A 376 10.61 -11.92 21.19
C ARG A 376 11.00 -13.36 20.79
N TYR A 377 10.23 -14.02 19.93
CA TYR A 377 10.59 -15.31 19.38
C TYR A 377 11.93 -15.27 18.63
N ASN A 378 12.15 -14.26 17.78
CA ASN A 378 13.40 -14.08 17.05
C ASN A 378 14.59 -13.80 18.00
N THR A 379 14.41 -12.97 19.04
CA THR A 379 15.49 -12.71 20.02
C THR A 379 15.84 -13.93 20.88
N ARG A 380 14.86 -14.79 21.21
CA ARG A 380 15.13 -16.08 21.88
C ARG A 380 15.90 -17.03 20.98
N ALA A 381 15.53 -17.11 19.70
CA ALA A 381 16.26 -17.93 18.72
C ALA A 381 17.73 -17.48 18.57
N ALA A 382 18.01 -16.19 18.75
CA ALA A 382 19.38 -15.63 18.83
C ALA A 382 20.07 -15.83 20.20
N GLY A 383 19.48 -16.61 21.11
CA GLY A 383 20.06 -16.95 22.42
C GLY A 383 19.94 -15.85 23.48
N GLN A 384 19.12 -14.82 23.27
CA GLN A 384 18.96 -13.72 24.20
C GLN A 384 17.86 -14.02 25.24
N GLY A 385 18.22 -14.01 26.53
CA GLY A 385 17.29 -14.13 27.65
C GLY A 385 16.39 -12.89 27.81
N ALA A 386 15.34 -13.00 28.64
CA ALA A 386 14.47 -11.87 28.97
C ALA A 386 15.23 -10.83 29.81
N GLY A 387 15.33 -9.59 29.31
CA GLY A 387 15.95 -8.46 30.02
C GLY A 387 14.93 -7.50 30.65
N SER A 388 13.62 -7.71 30.40
CA SER A 388 12.56 -6.82 30.88
C SER A 388 11.28 -7.60 31.25
N ALA A 389 10.42 -6.98 32.06
CA ALA A 389 9.16 -7.61 32.49
C ALA A 389 8.21 -7.97 31.33
N TRP A 390 8.17 -7.16 30.28
CA TRP A 390 7.34 -7.46 29.12
C TRP A 390 7.88 -8.66 28.32
N GLU A 391 9.20 -8.81 28.23
CA GLU A 391 9.84 -9.97 27.58
C GLU A 391 9.57 -11.25 28.34
N ALA A 392 9.67 -11.22 29.69
CA ALA A 392 9.32 -12.34 30.54
C ALA A 392 7.83 -12.74 30.38
N TYR A 393 6.93 -11.74 30.29
CA TYR A 393 5.51 -11.98 30.01
C TYR A 393 5.30 -12.65 28.64
N MET A 394 6.01 -12.22 27.60
CA MET A 394 5.94 -12.83 26.28
C MET A 394 6.49 -14.25 26.27
N ASP A 395 7.57 -14.53 27.00
CA ASP A 395 8.16 -15.85 27.13
C ASP A 395 7.19 -16.84 27.80
N GLU A 396 6.49 -16.39 28.84
CA GLU A 396 5.49 -17.20 29.56
C GLU A 396 4.26 -17.50 28.68
N HIS A 397 3.73 -16.49 27.99
CA HIS A 397 2.44 -16.61 27.28
C HIS A 397 2.56 -17.01 25.80
N TYR A 398 3.71 -16.72 25.17
CA TYR A 398 4.03 -16.97 23.76
C TYR A 398 5.40 -17.64 23.61
N GLY A 399 5.62 -18.73 24.37
CA GLY A 399 6.82 -19.55 24.28
C GLY A 399 6.99 -20.24 22.92
N ASP A 400 8.17 -20.78 22.64
CA ASP A 400 8.59 -21.26 21.32
C ASP A 400 7.62 -22.32 20.75
N ALA A 401 7.19 -23.31 21.52
CA ALA A 401 6.25 -24.32 21.09
C ALA A 401 4.89 -23.74 20.62
N LYS A 402 4.45 -22.61 21.22
CA LYS A 402 3.25 -21.91 20.80
C LYS A 402 3.49 -21.10 19.51
N MET A 403 4.64 -20.44 19.41
CA MET A 403 5.02 -19.66 18.23
C MET A 403 5.23 -20.55 17.01
N GLU A 404 5.89 -21.69 17.13
CA GLU A 404 6.05 -22.70 16.07
C GLU A 404 4.71 -23.25 15.60
N ARG A 405 3.73 -23.42 16.51
CA ARG A 405 2.38 -23.83 16.11
C ARG A 405 1.64 -22.76 15.34
N ILE A 406 1.82 -21.48 15.69
CA ILE A 406 1.14 -20.34 15.04
C ILE A 406 1.82 -20.02 13.70
N TYR A 407 3.17 -20.02 13.67
CA TYR A 407 4.00 -19.67 12.53
C TYR A 407 4.92 -20.81 12.06
N PRO A 408 4.35 -21.96 11.62
CA PRO A 408 5.13 -23.17 11.32
C PRO A 408 6.11 -23.00 10.14
N ASN A 409 5.91 -22.00 9.31
CA ASN A 409 6.75 -21.70 8.13
C ASN A 409 7.60 -20.44 8.30
N ALA A 410 7.78 -19.92 9.52
CA ALA A 410 8.64 -18.78 9.75
C ALA A 410 10.12 -19.18 9.51
N ILE A 411 10.69 -18.67 8.42
CA ILE A 411 12.11 -18.85 8.07
C ILE A 411 12.81 -17.54 8.43
N GLN A 412 13.76 -17.60 9.36
CA GLN A 412 14.58 -16.45 9.72
C GLN A 412 15.58 -16.19 8.59
N THR A 413 15.68 -14.92 8.16
CA THR A 413 16.68 -14.47 7.19
C THR A 413 17.88 -13.92 7.95
N ASP A 414 19.07 -14.35 7.59
CA ASP A 414 20.36 -13.91 8.13
C ASP A 414 20.66 -12.43 7.80
#